data_496cc50f6f96ca537422eecf266e09ee
#
_entry.id   496cc50f6f96ca537422eecf266e09ee
#
_cell.length_a   1.000
_cell.length_b   1.000
_cell.length_c   1.000
_cell.angle_alpha   90.00
_cell.angle_beta   90.00
_cell.angle_gamma   90.00
#
_symmetry.space_group_name_H-M   'P 1'
#
loop_
_entity.id
_entity.type
_entity.pdbx_description
1 polymer ?
#
loop_
_entity_poly.entity_id
_entity_poly.type
_entity_poly.pdbx_seq_one_letter_code
_entity_poly.pdbx_strand_id
1 'polypeptide(L)'
;MKKSFSIGFSAMVLGLFLTSCNNDDNYNTVESVDRIKIDSVRIINDTMDVFTVQSIKTYSTYPSHCQGFYGYDYIHGDNLTRNVTAYKYITDGPCTQSSYPAASQINFSPQQKGTYTFKFWNGDNSWITKTIVVE
;
A
#
# COMPACT_ATOMS: atom_id res chain seq x y z
N MET A 1 26.22 40.94 66.61
CA MET A 1 26.55 39.67 65.84
C MET A 1 25.48 39.41 64.80
N LYS A 2 25.73 39.78 63.59
CA LYS A 2 24.87 39.46 62.49
C LYS A 2 25.52 38.33 61.71
N LYS A 3 24.94 37.11 61.75
CA LYS A 3 25.38 36.04 60.91
C LYS A 3 24.67 36.19 59.58
N SER A 4 25.42 36.59 58.61
CA SER A 4 24.97 36.59 57.23
C SER A 4 24.86 35.12 56.72
N PHE A 5 23.66 34.67 56.51
CA PHE A 5 23.40 33.36 55.87
C PHE A 5 23.33 33.57 54.38
N SER A 6 24.42 33.25 53.73
CA SER A 6 24.48 33.27 52.30
C SER A 6 23.82 31.97 51.80
N ILE A 7 22.59 32.08 51.31
CA ILE A 7 21.91 30.97 50.63
C ILE A 7 22.40 30.99 49.20
N GLY A 8 23.33 30.10 48.92
CA GLY A 8 23.72 29.83 47.55
C GLY A 8 22.58 29.20 46.79
N PHE A 9 22.02 29.97 45.88
CA PHE A 9 21.05 29.48 44.93
C PHE A 9 21.82 28.71 43.84
N SER A 10 21.93 27.41 44.01
CA SER A 10 22.46 26.54 42.95
C SER A 10 21.38 26.43 41.88
N ALA A 11 21.53 27.20 40.83
CA ALA A 11 20.71 27.07 39.66
C ALA A 11 21.07 25.74 38.96
N MET A 12 20.28 24.72 39.21
CA MET A 12 20.37 23.46 38.50
C MET A 12 19.83 23.70 37.10
N VAL A 13 20.73 23.98 36.18
CA VAL A 13 20.40 24.03 34.76
C VAL A 13 20.11 22.61 34.34
N LEU A 14 18.82 22.26 34.29
CA LEU A 14 18.35 21.02 33.68
C LEU A 14 18.55 21.18 32.16
N GLY A 15 19.69 20.71 31.68
CA GLY A 15 19.93 20.59 30.24
C GLY A 15 18.92 19.59 29.66
N LEU A 16 17.89 20.10 29.04
CA LEU A 16 17.05 19.34 28.16
C LEU A 16 17.92 18.89 26.99
N PHE A 17 18.50 17.71 27.10
CA PHE A 17 19.07 17.05 25.96
C PHE A 17 17.88 16.63 25.09
N LEU A 18 17.54 17.49 24.16
CA LEU A 18 16.74 17.08 23.02
C LEU A 18 17.62 16.12 22.19
N THR A 19 17.60 14.85 22.54
CA THR A 19 18.07 13.84 21.61
C THR A 19 17.11 13.84 20.44
N SER A 20 17.41 14.66 19.45
CA SER A 20 16.79 14.45 18.14
C SER A 20 17.29 13.11 17.68
N CYS A 21 16.42 12.14 17.65
CA CYS A 21 16.68 10.92 16.91
C CYS A 21 16.75 11.31 15.43
N ASN A 22 17.95 11.66 14.96
CA ASN A 22 18.24 11.57 13.56
C ASN A 22 18.30 10.08 13.26
N ASN A 23 17.17 9.51 12.94
CA ASN A 23 17.15 8.28 12.24
C ASN A 23 17.65 8.60 10.84
N ASP A 24 18.95 8.43 10.63
CA ASP A 24 19.53 8.29 9.29
C ASP A 24 19.14 6.94 8.76
N ASP A 25 17.86 6.61 8.87
CA ASP A 25 17.29 5.52 8.13
C ASP A 25 17.28 5.98 6.69
N ASN A 26 18.08 5.32 5.86
CA ASN A 26 18.09 5.50 4.43
C ASN A 26 16.75 5.02 3.85
N TYR A 27 15.66 5.63 4.28
CA TYR A 27 14.37 5.47 3.65
C TYR A 27 14.41 6.22 2.33
N ASN A 28 14.44 5.45 1.26
CA ASN A 28 14.25 6.02 -0.05
C ASN A 28 12.91 6.74 -0.03
N THR A 29 12.94 8.03 -0.30
CA THR A 29 11.73 8.83 -0.39
C THR A 29 10.95 8.42 -1.62
N VAL A 30 9.63 8.24 -1.49
CA VAL A 30 8.76 8.03 -2.64
C VAL A 30 8.75 9.33 -3.46
N GLU A 31 9.29 9.26 -4.68
CA GLU A 31 9.33 10.39 -5.60
C GLU A 31 8.03 10.55 -6.38
N SER A 32 7.43 9.42 -6.77
CA SER A 32 6.22 9.43 -7.58
C SER A 32 5.42 8.15 -7.41
N VAL A 33 4.15 8.23 -7.81
CA VAL A 33 3.22 7.13 -7.88
C VAL A 33 2.63 7.09 -9.28
N ASP A 34 2.61 5.92 -9.90
CA ASP A 34 2.12 5.74 -11.25
C ASP A 34 1.34 4.43 -11.36
N ARG A 35 0.53 4.33 -12.40
CA ARG A 35 -0.20 3.09 -12.68
C ARG A 35 0.77 1.98 -13.08
N ILE A 36 0.45 0.77 -12.69
CA ILE A 36 1.13 -0.43 -13.17
C ILE A 36 0.11 -1.42 -13.69
N LYS A 37 0.39 -1.98 -14.86
CA LYS A 37 -0.50 -2.98 -15.43
C LYS A 37 -0.51 -4.25 -14.59
N ILE A 38 -1.68 -4.85 -14.46
CA ILE A 38 -1.86 -6.15 -13.85
C ILE A 38 -1.67 -7.19 -14.94
N ASP A 39 -0.67 -8.06 -14.78
CA ASP A 39 -0.34 -9.07 -15.77
C ASP A 39 -1.26 -10.29 -15.72
N SER A 40 -1.65 -10.67 -14.50
CA SER A 40 -2.55 -11.80 -14.27
C SER A 40 -3.32 -11.65 -12.96
N VAL A 41 -4.42 -12.37 -12.86
CA VAL A 41 -5.29 -12.38 -11.68
C VAL A 41 -5.62 -13.82 -11.31
N ARG A 42 -5.55 -14.12 -10.01
CA ARG A 42 -5.92 -15.42 -9.48
C ARG A 42 -7.08 -15.29 -8.50
N ILE A 43 -8.15 -15.96 -8.80
CA ILE A 43 -9.32 -16.16 -7.94
C ILE A 43 -9.43 -17.66 -7.69
N ILE A 44 -9.44 -18.07 -6.42
CA ILE A 44 -9.45 -19.49 -6.05
C ILE A 44 -10.83 -20.08 -6.29
N ASN A 45 -11.90 -19.38 -5.90
CA ASN A 45 -13.28 -19.81 -6.06
C ASN A 45 -14.07 -18.77 -6.84
N ASP A 46 -14.63 -19.14 -7.95
CA ASP A 46 -15.50 -18.28 -8.75
C ASP A 46 -16.94 -18.23 -8.21
N THR A 47 -17.24 -19.03 -7.18
CA THR A 47 -18.51 -19.04 -6.46
C THR A 47 -18.23 -18.95 -4.97
N MET A 48 -18.94 -18.07 -4.26
CA MET A 48 -18.79 -17.89 -2.82
C MET A 48 -20.11 -17.46 -2.18
N ASP A 49 -20.18 -17.58 -0.85
CA ASP A 49 -21.35 -17.12 -0.08
C ASP A 49 -21.23 -15.65 0.32
N VAL A 50 -22.38 -15.00 0.50
CA VAL A 50 -22.41 -13.65 1.10
C VAL A 50 -21.79 -13.68 2.50
N PHE A 51 -21.22 -12.55 2.92
CA PHE A 51 -20.59 -12.37 4.24
C PHE A 51 -19.39 -13.29 4.48
N THR A 52 -18.85 -13.91 3.44
CA THR A 52 -17.55 -14.56 3.47
C THR A 52 -16.49 -13.69 2.82
N VAL A 53 -15.23 -14.02 3.01
CA VAL A 53 -14.10 -13.26 2.47
C VAL A 53 -13.29 -14.14 1.54
N GLN A 54 -12.96 -13.63 0.38
CA GLN A 54 -12.06 -14.27 -0.56
C GLN A 54 -10.95 -13.32 -0.98
N SER A 55 -9.73 -13.82 -1.05
CA SER A 55 -8.58 -13.08 -1.57
C SER A 55 -8.52 -13.19 -3.09
N ILE A 56 -8.41 -12.03 -3.73
CA ILE A 56 -8.12 -11.92 -5.16
C ILE A 56 -6.67 -11.48 -5.28
N LYS A 57 -5.82 -12.29 -5.90
CA LYS A 57 -4.41 -11.97 -6.10
C LYS A 57 -4.19 -11.39 -7.48
N THR A 58 -3.49 -10.27 -7.53
CA THR A 58 -3.04 -9.66 -8.76
C THR A 58 -1.52 -9.74 -8.85
N TYR A 59 -1.01 -9.95 -10.05
CA TYR A 59 0.42 -10.06 -10.30
C TYR A 59 0.83 -8.96 -11.27
N SER A 60 1.89 -8.26 -10.92
CA SER A 60 2.49 -7.22 -11.75
C SER A 60 4.00 -7.39 -11.78
N THR A 61 4.63 -6.94 -12.86
CA THR A 61 6.08 -6.96 -13.02
C THR A 61 6.63 -5.54 -12.87
N TYR A 62 7.46 -5.34 -11.87
CA TYR A 62 8.07 -4.05 -11.59
C TYR A 62 9.41 -3.95 -12.31
N PRO A 63 9.71 -2.80 -12.96
CA PRO A 63 10.93 -2.65 -13.78
C PRO A 63 12.24 -2.68 -13.00
N SER A 64 12.19 -2.34 -11.72
CA SER A 64 13.36 -2.32 -10.86
C SER A 64 12.97 -2.47 -9.40
N HIS A 65 13.96 -2.72 -8.54
CA HIS A 65 13.76 -2.80 -7.09
C HIS A 65 13.56 -1.43 -6.42
N CYS A 66 13.64 -0.33 -7.18
CA CYS A 66 13.20 1.00 -6.74
C CYS A 66 11.69 1.19 -6.84
N GLN A 67 10.99 0.22 -7.32
CA GLN A 67 9.54 0.28 -7.54
C GLN A 67 8.86 -0.87 -6.84
N GLY A 68 7.64 -0.63 -6.38
CA GLY A 68 6.84 -1.64 -5.71
C GLY A 68 5.38 -1.25 -5.65
N PHE A 69 4.59 -2.14 -5.08
CA PHE A 69 3.16 -1.93 -4.96
C PHE A 69 2.85 -0.77 -4.00
N TYR A 70 2.03 0.16 -4.46
CA TYR A 70 1.56 1.30 -3.68
C TYR A 70 0.13 1.10 -3.18
N GLY A 71 -0.77 0.68 -4.04
CA GLY A 71 -2.18 0.50 -3.70
C GLY A 71 -3.04 0.23 -4.92
N TYR A 72 -4.33 0.08 -4.67
CA TYR A 72 -5.33 -0.05 -5.70
C TYR A 72 -6.24 1.16 -5.73
N ASP A 73 -6.69 1.52 -6.93
CA ASP A 73 -7.91 2.25 -7.14
C ASP A 73 -9.02 1.22 -7.40
N TYR A 74 -9.94 1.11 -6.46
CA TYR A 74 -11.02 0.12 -6.48
C TYR A 74 -12.34 0.84 -6.59
N ILE A 75 -12.89 0.86 -7.80
CA ILE A 75 -14.09 1.65 -8.11
C ILE A 75 -15.28 0.73 -8.27
N HIS A 76 -16.34 1.04 -7.54
CA HIS A 76 -17.65 0.45 -7.74
C HIS A 76 -18.27 1.11 -8.97
N GLY A 77 -18.30 0.38 -10.07
CA GLY A 77 -19.00 0.78 -11.28
C GLY A 77 -20.49 0.47 -11.19
N ASP A 78 -21.11 0.30 -12.33
CA ASP A 78 -22.53 -0.02 -12.41
C ASP A 78 -22.82 -1.34 -11.66
N ASN A 79 -23.79 -1.29 -10.73
CA ASN A 79 -24.27 -2.45 -10.01
C ASN A 79 -23.13 -3.25 -9.33
N LEU A 80 -22.88 -4.45 -9.85
CA LEU A 80 -21.92 -5.41 -9.30
C LEU A 80 -20.60 -5.41 -10.07
N THR A 81 -20.29 -4.35 -10.80
CA THR A 81 -19.01 -4.19 -11.50
C THR A 81 -18.00 -3.51 -10.59
N ARG A 82 -16.76 -4.03 -10.59
CA ARG A 82 -15.63 -3.48 -9.85
C ARG A 82 -14.48 -3.23 -10.83
N ASN A 83 -14.05 -1.98 -10.91
CA ASN A 83 -12.91 -1.60 -11.74
C ASN A 83 -11.68 -1.44 -10.86
N VAL A 84 -10.61 -2.15 -11.18
CA VAL A 84 -9.40 -2.22 -10.36
C VAL A 84 -8.20 -1.75 -11.17
N THR A 85 -7.51 -0.74 -10.67
CA THR A 85 -6.23 -0.27 -11.20
C THR A 85 -5.19 -0.37 -10.10
N ALA A 86 -4.05 -0.98 -10.39
CA ALA A 86 -2.92 -1.04 -9.48
C ALA A 86 -2.00 0.16 -9.68
N TYR A 87 -1.42 0.63 -8.58
CA TYR A 87 -0.44 1.71 -8.55
C TYR A 87 0.86 1.23 -7.94
N LYS A 88 1.95 1.71 -8.49
CA LYS A 88 3.30 1.49 -7.97
C LYS A 88 3.86 2.79 -7.40
N TYR A 89 4.71 2.65 -6.39
CA TYR A 89 5.60 3.73 -5.97
C TYR A 89 6.91 3.65 -6.74
N ILE A 90 7.55 4.79 -6.92
CA ILE A 90 8.89 4.92 -7.48
C ILE A 90 9.72 5.67 -6.44
N THR A 91 10.84 5.08 -6.03
CA THR A 91 11.79 5.71 -5.11
C THR A 91 13.03 6.16 -5.83
N ASP A 92 13.71 7.14 -5.25
CA ASP A 92 15.07 7.54 -5.64
C ASP A 92 16.10 6.68 -4.91
N GLY A 93 17.34 6.75 -5.37
CA GLY A 93 18.47 6.09 -4.75
C GLY A 93 18.94 4.84 -5.49
N PRO A 94 20.06 4.26 -5.03
CA PRO A 94 20.62 3.08 -5.65
C PRO A 94 19.75 1.86 -5.36
N CYS A 95 19.36 1.16 -6.40
CA CYS A 95 18.61 -0.08 -6.30
C CYS A 95 18.98 -1.02 -7.45
N THR A 96 18.67 -2.29 -7.28
CA THR A 96 18.88 -3.28 -8.35
C THR A 96 17.92 -2.99 -9.51
N GLN A 97 18.47 -2.87 -10.72
CA GLN A 97 17.72 -2.52 -11.93
C GLN A 97 17.11 -3.72 -12.66
N SER A 98 17.06 -4.88 -12.02
CA SER A 98 16.37 -6.03 -12.58
C SER A 98 14.88 -5.97 -12.31
N SER A 99 14.08 -6.35 -13.31
CA SER A 99 12.64 -6.50 -13.15
C SER A 99 12.30 -7.69 -12.26
N TYR A 100 11.19 -7.59 -11.54
CA TYR A 100 10.72 -8.68 -10.69
C TYR A 100 9.18 -8.73 -10.67
N PRO A 101 8.59 -9.94 -10.63
CA PRO A 101 7.16 -10.10 -10.45
C PRO A 101 6.82 -10.06 -8.96
N ALA A 102 5.67 -9.50 -8.63
CA ALA A 102 5.15 -9.52 -7.27
C ALA A 102 3.63 -9.63 -7.27
N ALA A 103 3.11 -10.24 -6.22
CA ALA A 103 1.69 -10.37 -5.99
C ALA A 103 1.21 -9.32 -5.00
N SER A 104 0.01 -8.82 -5.24
CA SER A 104 -0.76 -8.00 -4.32
C SER A 104 -2.15 -8.59 -4.19
N GLN A 105 -2.89 -8.19 -3.17
CA GLN A 105 -4.11 -8.89 -2.80
C GLN A 105 -5.23 -7.91 -2.47
N ILE A 106 -6.43 -8.24 -2.94
CA ILE A 106 -7.69 -7.61 -2.56
C ILE A 106 -8.47 -8.63 -1.75
N ASN A 107 -8.99 -8.22 -0.60
CA ASN A 107 -9.92 -9.03 0.17
C ASN A 107 -11.34 -8.63 -0.21
N PHE A 108 -12.03 -9.51 -0.90
CA PHE A 108 -13.40 -9.31 -1.35
C PHE A 108 -14.38 -9.91 -0.36
N SER A 109 -15.24 -9.06 0.20
CA SER A 109 -16.23 -9.45 1.22
C SER A 109 -17.62 -8.92 0.82
N PRO A 110 -18.34 -9.62 -0.06
CA PRO A 110 -19.63 -9.17 -0.56
C PRO A 110 -20.73 -9.31 0.50
N GLN A 111 -21.60 -8.31 0.55
CA GLN A 111 -22.80 -8.30 1.41
C GLN A 111 -24.08 -8.54 0.62
N GLN A 112 -24.00 -8.61 -0.70
CA GLN A 112 -25.13 -8.77 -1.60
C GLN A 112 -24.89 -9.94 -2.53
N LYS A 113 -25.92 -10.75 -2.75
CA LYS A 113 -25.91 -11.82 -3.76
C LYS A 113 -25.90 -11.26 -5.17
N GLY A 114 -25.30 -12.00 -6.07
CA GLY A 114 -25.29 -11.68 -7.48
C GLY A 114 -24.00 -12.07 -8.17
N THR A 115 -23.89 -11.79 -9.45
CA THR A 115 -22.69 -12.02 -10.24
C THR A 115 -21.86 -10.73 -10.29
N TYR A 116 -20.71 -10.76 -9.66
CA TYR A 116 -19.77 -9.64 -9.64
C TYR A 116 -18.80 -9.76 -10.81
N THR A 117 -18.63 -8.66 -11.54
CA THR A 117 -17.67 -8.57 -12.64
C THR A 117 -16.52 -7.66 -12.23
N PHE A 118 -15.32 -8.21 -12.22
CA PHE A 118 -14.09 -7.48 -11.91
C PHE A 118 -13.34 -7.20 -13.20
N LYS A 119 -12.96 -5.95 -13.40
CA LYS A 119 -12.13 -5.50 -14.52
C LYS A 119 -10.81 -4.97 -13.96
N PHE A 120 -9.73 -5.62 -14.29
CA PHE A 120 -8.38 -5.26 -13.85
C PHE A 120 -7.63 -4.62 -15.00
N TRP A 121 -7.11 -3.42 -14.78
CA TRP A 121 -6.38 -2.73 -15.82
C TRP A 121 -5.08 -3.47 -16.16
N ASN A 122 -4.94 -3.80 -17.45
CA ASN A 122 -3.84 -4.61 -18.00
C ASN A 122 -2.95 -3.81 -18.98
N GLY A 123 -3.00 -2.49 -18.92
CA GLY A 123 -2.26 -1.60 -19.81
C GLY A 123 -3.10 -1.05 -20.96
N ASP A 124 -2.79 0.13 -21.44
CA ASP A 124 -3.49 0.83 -22.52
C ASP A 124 -5.01 0.84 -22.29
N ASN A 125 -5.78 0.35 -23.23
CA ASN A 125 -7.24 0.16 -23.11
C ASN A 125 -7.62 -1.31 -22.87
N SER A 126 -6.72 -2.08 -22.29
CA SER A 126 -6.91 -3.51 -22.05
C SER A 126 -7.28 -3.78 -20.59
N TRP A 127 -8.21 -4.73 -20.41
CA TRP A 127 -8.70 -5.12 -19.09
C TRP A 127 -8.80 -6.65 -19.02
N ILE A 128 -8.36 -7.20 -17.88
CA ILE A 128 -8.62 -8.61 -17.54
C ILE A 128 -9.97 -8.66 -16.83
N THR A 129 -10.90 -9.44 -17.35
CA THR A 129 -12.24 -9.58 -16.77
C THR A 129 -12.35 -10.92 -16.05
N LYS A 130 -12.79 -10.87 -14.80
CA LYS A 130 -13.10 -12.04 -13.96
C LYS A 130 -14.48 -11.87 -13.34
N THR A 131 -15.16 -12.98 -13.10
CA THR A 131 -16.47 -12.99 -12.45
C THR A 131 -16.44 -13.85 -11.19
N ILE A 132 -17.19 -13.43 -10.18
CA ILE A 132 -17.46 -14.19 -8.98
C ILE A 132 -18.97 -14.22 -8.77
N VAL A 133 -19.51 -15.41 -8.65
CA VAL A 133 -20.94 -15.60 -8.31
C VAL A 133 -21.07 -15.65 -6.79
N VAL A 134 -21.86 -14.76 -6.22
CA VAL A 134 -22.14 -14.70 -4.80
C VAL A 134 -23.57 -15.21 -4.54
N GLU A 135 -23.67 -16.24 -3.75
CA GLU A 135 -24.91 -16.96 -3.40
C GLU A 135 -25.44 -16.63 -2.01
#